data_165414216baf875aa259a97bce58a011
#
_entry.id   165414216baf875aa259a97bce58a011
#
_cell.length_a   1.000
_cell.length_b   1.000
_cell.length_c   1.000
_cell.angle_alpha   90.00
_cell.angle_beta   90.00
_cell.angle_gamma   90.00
#
_symmetry.space_group_name_H-M   'P 1'
#
loop_
_entity.id
_entity.type
_entity.pdbx_description
1 polymer ?
#
loop_
_entity_poly.entity_id
_entity_poly.type
_entity_poly.pdbx_seq_one_letter_code
_entity_poly.pdbx_strand_id
1 'polypeptide(L)'
;MNQDEWVETMSLLADVTVISDDFDMDEICDRVRPDFILYESPGMHAVEISITNPAAHPHIPRIGFQMQDPHCSTRVSFLRRMDALNIPWLFTYLTEAALRQSPELKTRMFSVSLLFDDAVFHDYGLKKDFPVSVFGGFLAPEIYAWRGEVACEIGHHFPTFIYAHPGYLKPTPRHAFEVVGEQYAHILNRSHFSLADTTRFDYMVRKHLEIPASGAVLIAPESPVLKPYGFKDMENCILGEGDALFDKIAKVADDPELYEKIRKSGHDLVHSRYSRKHWRGILDFYECLRTLKPGETIRQMGVLGPFKAVPISDPPLSAIADDYPASDVSERFDNLLNCILQNNRLHEVEAQLVEMSGWLFHMTEDWVLLGIIALLKGDLTHASEFFMAARAIRQKFTGYTDFDPEEIAWLSLTAALSGNAELISLTQRESASMRHLSLRRVQWLGKILATGGDASNPPPEVLRRQADDRISIHWTGQMDIRIWLNLIRRILDANGQSGILGGSL
;
A
#
# COMPACT_ATOMS: atom_id res chain seq x y z
N MET A 1 -10.16 -9.58 -3.27
CA MET A 1 -9.55 -10.78 -3.88
C MET A 1 -9.86 -11.94 -2.95
N ASN A 2 -10.31 -13.07 -3.46
CA ASN A 2 -10.58 -14.21 -2.61
C ASN A 2 -9.24 -14.89 -2.30
N GLN A 3 -8.96 -15.21 -1.03
CA GLN A 3 -7.74 -15.92 -0.62
C GLN A 3 -7.59 -17.25 -1.37
N ASP A 4 -8.69 -17.92 -1.65
CA ASP A 4 -8.72 -19.19 -2.37
C ASP A 4 -8.05 -19.12 -3.77
N GLU A 5 -8.17 -18.00 -4.48
CA GLU A 5 -7.58 -17.86 -5.82
C GLU A 5 -6.04 -17.89 -5.83
N TRP A 6 -5.41 -17.32 -4.80
CA TRP A 6 -3.94 -17.35 -4.69
C TRP A 6 -3.47 -18.76 -4.35
N VAL A 7 -4.19 -19.42 -3.44
CA VAL A 7 -3.92 -20.82 -3.08
C VAL A 7 -4.07 -21.72 -4.31
N GLU A 8 -5.17 -21.59 -5.05
CA GLU A 8 -5.39 -22.34 -6.29
C GLU A 8 -4.31 -22.04 -7.34
N THR A 9 -3.91 -20.76 -7.49
CA THR A 9 -2.85 -20.37 -8.44
C THR A 9 -1.50 -20.97 -8.06
N MET A 10 -1.12 -20.91 -6.78
CA MET A 10 0.10 -21.51 -6.29
C MET A 10 0.06 -23.05 -6.44
N SER A 11 -1.10 -23.66 -6.23
CA SER A 11 -1.29 -25.12 -6.37
C SER A 11 -1.15 -25.63 -7.81
N LEU A 12 -1.20 -24.75 -8.82
CA LEU A 12 -0.85 -25.13 -10.20
C LEU A 12 0.65 -25.40 -10.39
N LEU A 13 1.49 -24.88 -9.49
CA LEU A 13 2.94 -24.83 -9.67
C LEU A 13 3.73 -25.46 -8.52
N ALA A 14 3.10 -25.71 -7.37
CA ALA A 14 3.72 -26.24 -6.16
C ALA A 14 2.73 -27.04 -5.32
N ASP A 15 3.25 -27.93 -4.47
CA ASP A 15 2.44 -28.59 -3.43
C ASP A 15 2.16 -27.57 -2.31
N VAL A 16 0.89 -27.20 -2.12
CA VAL A 16 0.47 -26.20 -1.16
C VAL A 16 -0.25 -26.82 0.01
N THR A 17 0.23 -26.55 1.23
CA THR A 17 -0.48 -26.87 2.47
C THR A 17 -0.95 -25.56 3.10
N VAL A 18 -2.26 -25.38 3.28
CA VAL A 18 -2.86 -24.22 3.89
C VAL A 18 -3.09 -24.47 5.39
N ILE A 19 -2.65 -23.53 6.23
CA ILE A 19 -2.89 -23.56 7.67
C ILE A 19 -3.72 -22.31 8.01
N SER A 20 -4.92 -22.53 8.52
CA SER A 20 -5.90 -21.47 8.86
C SER A 20 -6.32 -21.42 10.33
N ASP A 21 -5.81 -22.34 11.13
CA ASP A 21 -6.09 -22.44 12.58
C ASP A 21 -4.82 -22.23 13.40
N ASP A 22 -4.96 -22.11 14.72
CA ASP A 22 -3.83 -22.06 15.65
C ASP A 22 -2.91 -23.28 15.47
N PHE A 23 -1.61 -23.04 15.44
CA PHE A 23 -0.64 -24.12 15.21
C PHE A 23 0.69 -23.91 15.89
N ASP A 24 1.44 -25.00 16.01
CA ASP A 24 2.84 -24.99 16.42
C ASP A 24 3.75 -25.05 15.18
N MET A 25 4.66 -24.06 15.06
CA MET A 25 5.55 -23.94 13.90
C MET A 25 6.49 -25.12 13.77
N ASP A 26 6.98 -25.66 14.90
CA ASP A 26 7.89 -26.81 14.91
C ASP A 26 7.20 -28.07 14.39
N GLU A 27 6.03 -28.39 14.94
CA GLU A 27 5.23 -29.55 14.53
C GLU A 27 4.82 -29.50 13.06
N ILE A 28 4.38 -28.31 12.59
CA ILE A 28 3.98 -28.15 11.18
C ILE A 28 5.17 -28.33 10.24
N CYS A 29 6.31 -27.70 10.55
CA CYS A 29 7.49 -27.80 9.70
C CYS A 29 8.05 -29.21 9.66
N ASP A 30 8.05 -29.95 10.77
CA ASP A 30 8.46 -31.34 10.82
C ASP A 30 7.56 -32.27 9.99
N ARG A 31 6.25 -32.00 10.04
CA ARG A 31 5.25 -32.80 9.31
C ARG A 31 5.24 -32.50 7.81
N VAL A 32 5.23 -31.22 7.43
CA VAL A 32 5.07 -30.78 6.03
C VAL A 32 6.41 -30.72 5.30
N ARG A 33 7.49 -30.34 6.01
CA ARG A 33 8.84 -30.11 5.45
C ARG A 33 8.82 -29.13 4.27
N PRO A 34 8.28 -27.92 4.46
CA PRO A 34 8.10 -26.98 3.37
C PRO A 34 9.44 -26.44 2.86
N ASP A 35 9.54 -26.19 1.57
CA ASP A 35 10.66 -25.49 0.95
C ASP A 35 10.71 -24.03 1.36
N PHE A 36 9.55 -23.40 1.56
CA PHE A 36 9.38 -22.04 2.14
C PHE A 36 8.00 -21.90 2.77
N ILE A 37 7.86 -20.87 3.59
CA ILE A 37 6.59 -20.50 4.24
C ILE A 37 6.14 -19.17 3.67
N LEU A 38 4.93 -19.12 3.12
CA LEU A 38 4.27 -17.90 2.68
C LEU A 38 3.27 -17.46 3.74
N TYR A 39 3.49 -16.28 4.31
CA TYR A 39 2.56 -15.66 5.23
C TYR A 39 1.73 -14.59 4.51
N GLU A 40 0.46 -14.87 4.29
CA GLU A 40 -0.46 -13.93 3.68
C GLU A 40 -1.01 -12.96 4.73
N SER A 41 -1.19 -11.70 4.36
CA SER A 41 -1.82 -10.71 5.22
C SER A 41 -3.28 -11.08 5.47
N PRO A 42 -3.72 -11.14 6.75
CA PRO A 42 -5.11 -11.43 7.06
C PRO A 42 -6.04 -10.37 6.47
N GLY A 43 -7.20 -10.78 5.96
CA GLY A 43 -8.23 -9.88 5.47
C GLY A 43 -8.81 -9.01 6.59
N MET A 44 -9.61 -8.00 6.24
CA MET A 44 -10.40 -7.24 7.22
C MET A 44 -11.29 -8.21 8.00
N HIS A 45 -11.28 -8.10 9.34
CA HIS A 45 -12.03 -8.96 10.26
C HIS A 45 -11.58 -10.44 10.33
N ALA A 46 -10.41 -10.78 9.78
CA ALA A 46 -9.86 -12.11 9.97
C ALA A 46 -9.48 -12.33 11.45
N VAL A 47 -9.78 -13.52 11.96
CA VAL A 47 -9.34 -13.93 13.29
C VAL A 47 -7.83 -14.11 13.26
N GLU A 48 -7.12 -13.55 14.22
CA GLU A 48 -5.69 -13.71 14.34
C GLU A 48 -5.35 -15.14 14.79
N ILE A 49 -4.57 -15.85 13.98
CA ILE A 49 -4.09 -17.20 14.27
C ILE A 49 -2.97 -17.11 15.31
N SER A 50 -3.03 -17.92 16.35
CA SER A 50 -1.96 -18.09 17.32
C SER A 50 -0.89 -19.04 16.77
N ILE A 51 0.38 -18.60 16.78
CA ILE A 51 1.52 -19.40 16.32
C ILE A 51 2.46 -19.60 17.50
N THR A 52 2.58 -20.85 17.98
CA THR A 52 3.56 -21.22 19.00
C THR A 52 4.89 -21.60 18.34
N ASN A 53 5.99 -21.48 19.07
CA ASN A 53 7.35 -21.74 18.60
C ASN A 53 7.69 -20.98 17.28
N PRO A 54 7.38 -19.68 17.14
CA PRO A 54 7.51 -18.95 15.86
C PRO A 54 8.95 -18.87 15.34
N ALA A 55 9.96 -19.09 16.16
CA ALA A 55 11.37 -19.10 15.77
C ALA A 55 11.89 -20.50 15.34
N ALA A 56 11.07 -21.55 15.41
CA ALA A 56 11.46 -22.89 14.96
C ALA A 56 11.82 -22.91 13.48
N HIS A 57 12.72 -23.80 13.07
CA HIS A 57 13.17 -23.96 11.70
C HIS A 57 13.63 -22.67 10.99
N PRO A 58 14.61 -21.91 11.55
CA PRO A 58 15.04 -20.62 11.00
C PRO A 58 15.71 -20.72 9.61
N HIS A 59 16.04 -21.93 9.18
CA HIS A 59 16.62 -22.22 7.86
C HIS A 59 15.57 -22.26 6.74
N ILE A 60 14.29 -22.42 7.09
CA ILE A 60 13.20 -22.39 6.10
C ILE A 60 12.87 -20.94 5.78
N PRO A 61 13.00 -20.52 4.50
CA PRO A 61 12.68 -19.16 4.08
C PRO A 61 11.24 -18.78 4.41
N ARG A 62 11.06 -17.57 4.92
CA ARG A 62 9.75 -17.00 5.24
C ARG A 62 9.51 -15.77 4.38
N ILE A 63 8.38 -15.73 3.73
CA ILE A 63 8.00 -14.70 2.76
C ILE A 63 6.67 -14.12 3.19
N GLY A 64 6.57 -12.81 3.29
CA GLY A 64 5.31 -12.11 3.52
C GLY A 64 4.62 -11.77 2.19
N PHE A 65 3.32 -11.88 2.15
CA PHE A 65 2.51 -11.46 1.02
C PHE A 65 1.42 -10.49 1.50
N GLN A 66 1.63 -9.20 1.25
CA GLN A 66 0.70 -8.15 1.61
C GLN A 66 -0.32 -7.95 0.50
N MET A 67 -1.57 -8.32 0.79
CA MET A 67 -2.72 -8.11 -0.09
C MET A 67 -3.63 -6.97 0.35
N GLN A 68 -3.38 -6.39 1.53
CA GLN A 68 -4.16 -5.29 2.07
C GLN A 68 -3.72 -3.96 1.47
N ASP A 69 -4.67 -3.01 1.46
CA ASP A 69 -4.41 -1.62 1.12
C ASP A 69 -3.34 -1.02 2.05
N PRO A 70 -2.19 -0.59 1.51
CA PRO A 70 -1.12 -0.01 2.31
C PRO A 70 -1.51 1.28 3.03
N HIS A 71 -2.50 2.01 2.55
CA HIS A 71 -3.02 3.21 3.21
C HIS A 71 -3.99 2.87 4.34
N CYS A 72 -4.49 1.63 4.43
CA CYS A 72 -5.36 1.22 5.51
C CYS A 72 -4.56 0.78 6.75
N SER A 73 -4.97 1.25 7.92
CA SER A 73 -4.35 0.87 9.20
C SER A 73 -4.42 -0.64 9.51
N THR A 74 -5.25 -1.40 8.78
CA THR A 74 -5.31 -2.88 8.87
C THR A 74 -3.98 -3.57 8.54
N ARG A 75 -3.07 -2.91 7.79
CA ARG A 75 -1.71 -3.41 7.55
C ARG A 75 -0.89 -3.61 8.84
N VAL A 76 -1.27 -2.96 9.94
CA VAL A 76 -0.58 -3.07 11.23
C VAL A 76 -0.48 -4.52 11.70
N SER A 77 -1.57 -5.26 11.61
CA SER A 77 -1.60 -6.69 11.99
C SER A 77 -0.55 -7.48 11.23
N PHE A 78 -0.48 -7.24 9.93
CA PHE A 78 0.48 -7.91 9.06
C PHE A 78 1.93 -7.52 9.38
N LEU A 79 2.23 -6.23 9.52
CA LEU A 79 3.58 -5.74 9.83
C LEU A 79 4.08 -6.24 11.19
N ARG A 80 3.20 -6.29 12.19
CA ARG A 80 3.52 -6.87 13.50
C ARG A 80 3.83 -8.35 13.42
N ARG A 81 3.08 -9.08 12.61
CA ARG A 81 3.33 -10.50 12.40
C ARG A 81 4.65 -10.72 11.66
N MET A 82 5.00 -9.88 10.70
CA MET A 82 6.32 -9.90 10.06
C MET A 82 7.44 -9.76 11.07
N ASP A 83 7.31 -8.82 12.02
CA ASP A 83 8.30 -8.65 13.09
C ASP A 83 8.37 -9.89 14.01
N ALA A 84 7.22 -10.39 14.47
CA ALA A 84 7.13 -11.53 15.40
C ALA A 84 7.66 -12.83 14.78
N LEU A 85 7.45 -13.03 13.48
CA LEU A 85 7.88 -14.24 12.75
C LEU A 85 9.24 -14.09 12.07
N ASN A 86 9.93 -12.95 12.22
CA ASN A 86 11.18 -12.63 11.53
C ASN A 86 11.09 -12.86 10.02
N ILE A 87 10.04 -12.36 9.37
CA ILE A 87 9.83 -12.47 7.92
C ILE A 87 10.72 -11.44 7.21
N PRO A 88 11.77 -11.87 6.47
CA PRO A 88 12.74 -10.94 5.89
C PRO A 88 12.29 -10.29 4.58
N TRP A 89 11.37 -10.92 3.84
CA TRP A 89 10.95 -10.48 2.51
C TRP A 89 9.45 -10.28 2.43
N LEU A 90 9.05 -9.25 1.68
CA LEU A 90 7.68 -8.86 1.50
C LEU A 90 7.33 -8.73 0.02
N PHE A 91 6.24 -9.35 -0.38
CA PHE A 91 5.61 -9.15 -1.69
C PHE A 91 4.32 -8.37 -1.57
N THR A 92 4.09 -7.47 -2.53
CA THR A 92 2.82 -6.75 -2.68
C THR A 92 2.57 -6.35 -4.13
N TYR A 93 1.31 -6.29 -4.53
CA TYR A 93 0.92 -5.74 -5.84
C TYR A 93 0.70 -4.21 -5.79
N LEU A 94 0.64 -3.62 -4.60
CA LEU A 94 0.50 -2.18 -4.35
C LEU A 94 1.84 -1.58 -3.91
N THR A 95 2.90 -1.86 -4.67
CA THR A 95 4.29 -1.65 -4.25
C THR A 95 4.63 -0.19 -4.00
N GLU A 96 4.15 0.75 -4.83
CA GLU A 96 4.40 2.18 -4.62
C GLU A 96 3.85 2.63 -3.27
N ALA A 97 2.57 2.42 -3.04
CA ALA A 97 1.92 2.81 -1.79
C ALA A 97 2.54 2.10 -0.57
N ALA A 98 2.90 0.82 -0.69
CA ALA A 98 3.54 0.07 0.39
C ALA A 98 4.94 0.59 0.71
N LEU A 99 5.76 0.91 -0.29
CA LEU A 99 7.08 1.53 -0.10
C LEU A 99 6.99 2.89 0.54
N ARG A 100 5.96 3.65 0.20
CA ARG A 100 5.73 4.96 0.75
C ARG A 100 5.30 4.91 2.20
N GLN A 101 4.40 4.00 2.53
CA GLN A 101 3.89 3.83 3.89
C GLN A 101 4.88 3.11 4.82
N SER A 102 5.81 2.33 4.27
CA SER A 102 6.81 1.56 5.02
C SER A 102 8.17 1.59 4.32
N PRO A 103 8.82 2.77 4.21
CA PRO A 103 10.09 2.94 3.49
C PRO A 103 11.24 2.13 4.09
N GLU A 104 11.15 1.72 5.35
CA GLU A 104 12.10 0.82 6.01
C GLU A 104 12.12 -0.58 5.39
N LEU A 105 11.08 -0.96 4.65
CA LEU A 105 11.02 -2.23 3.93
C LEU A 105 11.64 -2.17 2.52
N LYS A 106 12.13 -1.00 2.08
CA LYS A 106 12.63 -0.75 0.72
C LYS A 106 13.67 -1.76 0.26
N THR A 107 14.51 -2.27 1.16
CA THR A 107 15.58 -3.24 0.82
C THR A 107 15.11 -4.68 0.75
N ARG A 108 13.86 -4.95 1.08
CA ARG A 108 13.28 -6.30 1.18
C ARG A 108 11.84 -6.40 0.66
N MET A 109 11.34 -5.37 -0.04
CA MET A 109 10.02 -5.36 -0.64
C MET A 109 10.12 -5.57 -2.14
N PHE A 110 9.27 -6.45 -2.67
CA PHE A 110 9.22 -6.83 -4.07
C PHE A 110 7.82 -6.64 -4.63
N SER A 111 7.74 -6.36 -5.92
CA SER A 111 6.49 -6.26 -6.65
C SER A 111 6.04 -7.61 -7.19
N VAL A 112 4.73 -7.84 -7.15
CA VAL A 112 4.08 -8.97 -7.82
C VAL A 112 2.84 -8.45 -8.56
N SER A 113 2.50 -9.05 -9.69
CA SER A 113 1.32 -8.64 -10.46
C SER A 113 0.03 -9.13 -9.80
N LEU A 114 -1.06 -8.40 -10.07
CA LEU A 114 -2.39 -8.99 -10.04
C LEU A 114 -2.49 -10.11 -11.08
N LEU A 115 -3.48 -10.96 -10.91
CA LEU A 115 -3.78 -12.05 -11.84
C LEU A 115 -5.28 -12.13 -12.11
N PHE A 116 -5.64 -12.88 -13.14
CA PHE A 116 -7.02 -13.27 -13.42
C PHE A 116 -7.11 -14.78 -13.73
N ASP A 117 -8.31 -15.33 -13.53
CA ASP A 117 -8.60 -16.72 -13.86
C ASP A 117 -8.93 -16.84 -15.35
N ASP A 118 -8.04 -17.42 -16.12
CA ASP A 118 -8.20 -17.61 -17.55
C ASP A 118 -9.21 -18.72 -17.93
N ALA A 119 -9.68 -19.50 -16.98
CA ALA A 119 -10.82 -20.39 -17.17
C ALA A 119 -12.16 -19.62 -17.18
N VAL A 120 -12.22 -18.49 -16.48
CA VAL A 120 -13.41 -17.64 -16.39
C VAL A 120 -13.33 -16.46 -17.37
N PHE A 121 -12.18 -15.76 -17.42
CA PHE A 121 -12.01 -14.55 -18.23
C PHE A 121 -11.24 -14.90 -19.51
N HIS A 122 -11.97 -15.16 -20.58
CA HIS A 122 -11.44 -15.40 -21.93
C HIS A 122 -12.41 -14.92 -22.99
N ASP A 123 -12.00 -14.94 -24.24
CA ASP A 123 -12.87 -14.58 -25.36
C ASP A 123 -13.82 -15.75 -25.68
N TYR A 124 -15.07 -15.66 -25.26
CA TYR A 124 -16.13 -16.65 -25.53
C TYR A 124 -16.66 -16.62 -26.95
N GLY A 125 -16.24 -15.65 -27.79
CA GLY A 125 -16.76 -15.46 -29.13
C GLY A 125 -18.23 -15.04 -29.20
N LEU A 126 -18.76 -14.43 -28.12
CA LEU A 126 -20.14 -13.98 -28.07
C LEU A 126 -20.35 -12.73 -28.94
N LYS A 127 -21.56 -12.58 -29.44
CA LYS A 127 -21.93 -11.37 -30.18
C LYS A 127 -21.81 -10.13 -29.30
N LYS A 128 -21.18 -9.07 -29.82
CA LYS A 128 -21.07 -7.78 -29.15
C LYS A 128 -22.41 -7.04 -29.19
N ASP A 129 -23.11 -6.99 -28.04
CA ASP A 129 -24.43 -6.37 -27.92
C ASP A 129 -24.40 -5.06 -27.14
N PHE A 130 -23.34 -4.83 -26.35
CA PHE A 130 -23.18 -3.65 -25.55
C PHE A 130 -22.04 -2.77 -26.11
N PRO A 131 -22.34 -1.56 -26.59
CA PRO A 131 -21.25 -0.63 -26.97
C PRO A 131 -20.30 -0.37 -25.82
N VAL A 132 -20.82 -0.04 -24.63
CA VAL A 132 -20.02 0.18 -23.43
C VAL A 132 -20.62 -0.56 -22.24
N SER A 133 -19.78 -1.11 -21.38
CA SER A 133 -20.21 -1.60 -20.05
C SER A 133 -19.41 -0.96 -18.93
N VAL A 134 -20.09 -0.70 -17.81
CA VAL A 134 -19.51 -0.07 -16.61
C VAL A 134 -19.90 -0.88 -15.38
N PHE A 135 -18.90 -1.36 -14.65
CA PHE A 135 -19.08 -2.15 -13.45
C PHE A 135 -18.40 -1.51 -12.25
N GLY A 136 -19.06 -1.48 -11.11
CA GLY A 136 -18.43 -1.10 -9.86
C GLY A 136 -19.24 -0.17 -8.98
N GLY A 137 -18.63 0.31 -7.90
CA GLY A 137 -19.23 1.27 -6.99
C GLY A 137 -19.22 2.67 -7.62
N PHE A 138 -20.42 3.24 -7.78
CA PHE A 138 -20.62 4.64 -8.18
C PHE A 138 -20.93 5.54 -6.99
N LEU A 139 -21.18 4.91 -5.83
CA LEU A 139 -21.65 5.58 -4.61
C LEU A 139 -20.48 6.03 -3.70
N ALA A 140 -19.26 5.93 -4.16
CA ALA A 140 -18.06 6.38 -3.46
C ALA A 140 -17.22 7.26 -4.39
N PRO A 141 -17.71 8.46 -4.76
CA PRO A 141 -16.97 9.40 -5.63
C PRO A 141 -15.63 9.82 -5.00
N GLU A 142 -15.52 9.70 -3.69
CA GLU A 142 -14.28 9.97 -2.95
C GLU A 142 -13.18 8.97 -3.32
N ILE A 143 -13.52 7.73 -3.69
CA ILE A 143 -12.56 6.67 -4.05
C ILE A 143 -12.47 6.51 -5.57
N TYR A 144 -13.60 6.61 -6.27
CA TYR A 144 -13.75 6.31 -7.70
C TYR A 144 -14.23 7.54 -8.48
N ALA A 145 -13.55 8.69 -8.29
CA ALA A 145 -13.97 9.97 -8.87
C ALA A 145 -14.05 9.91 -10.41
N TRP A 146 -12.97 9.46 -11.06
CA TRP A 146 -12.93 9.35 -12.52
C TRP A 146 -14.04 8.47 -13.09
N ARG A 147 -14.27 7.30 -12.49
CA ARG A 147 -15.35 6.40 -12.96
C ARG A 147 -16.72 7.01 -12.79
N GLY A 148 -16.96 7.72 -11.67
CA GLY A 148 -18.21 8.43 -11.43
C GLY A 148 -18.50 9.48 -12.51
N GLU A 149 -17.51 10.30 -12.83
CA GLU A 149 -17.58 11.33 -13.85
C GLU A 149 -17.78 10.73 -15.25
N VAL A 150 -16.90 9.80 -15.64
CA VAL A 150 -16.94 9.17 -16.98
C VAL A 150 -18.20 8.31 -17.15
N ALA A 151 -18.67 7.60 -16.11
CA ALA A 151 -19.88 6.78 -16.21
C ALA A 151 -21.14 7.62 -16.40
N CYS A 152 -21.20 8.82 -15.81
CA CYS A 152 -22.30 9.75 -16.04
C CYS A 152 -22.29 10.29 -17.48
N GLU A 153 -21.12 10.68 -17.98
CA GLU A 153 -20.98 11.33 -19.27
C GLU A 153 -21.05 10.34 -20.44
N ILE A 154 -20.44 9.16 -20.32
CA ILE A 154 -20.36 8.18 -21.41
C ILE A 154 -21.73 7.72 -21.90
N GLY A 155 -22.73 7.68 -21.00
CA GLY A 155 -24.11 7.35 -21.35
C GLY A 155 -24.79 8.36 -22.25
N HIS A 156 -24.29 9.60 -22.36
CA HIS A 156 -24.75 10.62 -23.30
C HIS A 156 -24.20 10.38 -24.71
N HIS A 157 -23.04 9.72 -24.82
CA HIS A 157 -22.36 9.47 -26.09
C HIS A 157 -22.64 8.07 -26.65
N PHE A 158 -22.76 7.06 -25.79
CA PHE A 158 -22.89 5.65 -26.21
C PHE A 158 -23.94 4.92 -25.40
N PRO A 159 -24.71 4.00 -26.00
CA PRO A 159 -25.55 3.07 -25.25
C PRO A 159 -24.72 2.28 -24.25
N THR A 160 -25.04 2.41 -22.94
CA THR A 160 -24.19 1.91 -21.88
C THR A 160 -24.93 0.95 -20.96
N PHE A 161 -24.36 -0.24 -20.73
CA PHE A 161 -24.79 -1.16 -19.69
C PHE A 161 -24.10 -0.80 -18.37
N ILE A 162 -24.87 -0.45 -17.35
CA ILE A 162 -24.34 -0.08 -16.02
C ILE A 162 -24.78 -1.10 -14.99
N TYR A 163 -23.83 -1.66 -14.26
CA TYR A 163 -24.07 -2.55 -13.13
C TYR A 163 -23.34 -2.05 -11.88
N ALA A 164 -24.12 -1.57 -10.90
CA ALA A 164 -23.60 -1.17 -9.61
C ALA A 164 -23.23 -2.40 -8.77
N HIS A 165 -21.99 -2.47 -8.31
CA HIS A 165 -21.52 -3.56 -7.46
C HIS A 165 -22.30 -3.56 -6.13
N PRO A 166 -22.84 -4.71 -5.69
CA PRO A 166 -23.70 -4.79 -4.50
C PRO A 166 -22.94 -4.58 -3.16
N GLY A 167 -21.61 -4.45 -3.21
CA GLY A 167 -20.74 -4.38 -2.03
C GLY A 167 -20.23 -5.75 -1.59
N TYR A 168 -19.28 -5.76 -0.65
CA TYR A 168 -18.64 -6.99 -0.15
C TYR A 168 -19.15 -7.41 1.25
N LEU A 169 -20.00 -6.61 1.88
CA LEU A 169 -20.23 -6.68 3.32
C LEU A 169 -21.44 -7.49 3.80
N LYS A 170 -22.28 -8.01 2.91
CA LYS A 170 -23.40 -8.89 3.33
C LYS A 170 -23.74 -9.91 2.26
N PRO A 171 -23.76 -11.20 2.58
CA PRO A 171 -24.52 -12.16 1.80
C PRO A 171 -26.01 -11.80 1.95
N THR A 172 -26.53 -11.08 0.98
CA THR A 172 -27.96 -10.81 0.92
C THR A 172 -28.62 -11.89 0.06
N PRO A 173 -29.94 -12.19 0.24
CA PRO A 173 -30.68 -13.11 -0.63
C PRO A 173 -30.70 -12.72 -2.13
N ARG A 174 -29.95 -11.69 -2.52
CA ARG A 174 -29.81 -11.19 -3.89
C ARG A 174 -28.78 -11.93 -4.74
N HIS A 175 -28.06 -12.91 -4.20
CA HIS A 175 -27.02 -13.67 -4.95
C HIS A 175 -27.52 -14.25 -6.29
N ALA A 176 -28.81 -14.55 -6.43
CA ALA A 176 -29.39 -15.03 -7.70
C ALA A 176 -29.37 -14.00 -8.84
N PHE A 177 -29.16 -12.72 -8.53
CA PHE A 177 -29.12 -11.61 -9.50
C PHE A 177 -27.75 -10.91 -9.54
N GLU A 178 -26.76 -11.44 -8.81
CA GLU A 178 -25.41 -10.87 -8.80
C GLU A 178 -24.68 -11.26 -10.08
N VAL A 179 -24.14 -10.26 -10.77
CA VAL A 179 -23.29 -10.46 -11.93
C VAL A 179 -21.86 -10.67 -11.45
N VAL A 180 -21.48 -11.93 -11.27
CA VAL A 180 -20.14 -12.35 -10.81
C VAL A 180 -19.63 -13.54 -11.62
N GLY A 181 -18.33 -13.80 -11.55
CA GLY A 181 -17.69 -14.95 -12.22
C GLY A 181 -17.97 -14.98 -13.72
N GLU A 182 -18.43 -16.13 -14.24
CA GLU A 182 -18.72 -16.31 -15.67
C GLU A 182 -19.78 -15.34 -16.21
N GLN A 183 -20.81 -15.00 -15.41
CA GLN A 183 -21.84 -14.03 -15.85
C GLN A 183 -21.21 -12.65 -16.09
N TYR A 184 -20.30 -12.24 -15.23
CA TYR A 184 -19.54 -11.00 -15.41
C TYR A 184 -18.64 -11.08 -16.65
N ALA A 185 -17.89 -12.17 -16.81
CA ALA A 185 -17.05 -12.40 -17.99
C ALA A 185 -17.85 -12.39 -19.30
N HIS A 186 -19.07 -13.01 -19.31
CA HIS A 186 -19.96 -13.00 -20.47
C HIS A 186 -20.42 -11.58 -20.84
N ILE A 187 -20.74 -10.71 -19.86
CA ILE A 187 -21.11 -9.33 -20.17
C ILE A 187 -19.92 -8.56 -20.71
N LEU A 188 -18.73 -8.74 -20.12
CA LEU A 188 -17.51 -8.15 -20.66
C LEU A 188 -17.26 -8.62 -22.11
N ASN A 189 -17.38 -9.92 -22.36
CA ASN A 189 -17.20 -10.47 -23.70
C ASN A 189 -18.21 -9.91 -24.73
N ARG A 190 -19.44 -9.65 -24.29
CA ARG A 190 -20.49 -9.00 -25.13
C ARG A 190 -20.35 -7.49 -25.27
N SER A 191 -19.39 -6.88 -24.57
CA SER A 191 -19.13 -5.44 -24.63
C SER A 191 -18.02 -5.12 -25.63
N HIS A 192 -18.18 -4.04 -26.39
CA HIS A 192 -17.08 -3.52 -27.21
C HIS A 192 -16.03 -2.87 -26.31
N PHE A 193 -16.46 -2.02 -25.36
CA PHE A 193 -15.62 -1.29 -24.43
C PHE A 193 -16.08 -1.54 -23.00
N SER A 194 -15.16 -1.49 -22.05
CA SER A 194 -15.51 -1.51 -20.63
C SER A 194 -14.53 -0.66 -19.81
N LEU A 195 -15.04 -0.05 -18.72
CA LEU A 195 -14.30 0.90 -17.90
C LEU A 195 -13.67 0.24 -16.68
N ALA A 196 -12.40 0.58 -16.39
CA ALA A 196 -11.75 0.33 -15.12
C ALA A 196 -11.08 1.61 -14.61
N ASP A 197 -11.29 1.91 -13.33
CA ASP A 197 -10.71 3.05 -12.62
C ASP A 197 -9.52 2.59 -11.78
N THR A 198 -8.47 3.39 -11.69
CA THR A 198 -7.31 3.15 -10.83
C THR A 198 -7.51 3.60 -9.38
N THR A 199 -8.70 4.11 -9.04
CA THR A 199 -8.98 4.77 -7.76
C THR A 199 -8.20 6.08 -7.59
N ARG A 200 -8.48 6.88 -6.55
CA ARG A 200 -7.68 8.07 -6.20
C ARG A 200 -6.26 7.74 -5.73
N PHE A 201 -6.01 6.47 -5.39
CA PHE A 201 -4.70 6.02 -4.93
C PHE A 201 -3.83 5.49 -6.07
N ASP A 202 -4.26 5.62 -7.31
CA ASP A 202 -3.62 4.99 -8.48
C ASP A 202 -3.39 3.47 -8.27
N TYR A 203 -4.39 2.79 -7.72
CA TYR A 203 -4.30 1.34 -7.58
C TYR A 203 -4.78 0.65 -8.85
N MET A 204 -3.93 -0.16 -9.43
CA MET A 204 -4.38 -1.10 -10.42
C MET A 204 -5.34 -2.11 -9.77
N VAL A 205 -6.51 -2.31 -10.39
CA VAL A 205 -7.52 -3.27 -9.95
C VAL A 205 -7.67 -4.39 -10.96
N ARG A 206 -8.19 -5.54 -10.55
CA ARG A 206 -8.32 -6.74 -11.41
C ARG A 206 -9.07 -6.48 -12.72
N LYS A 207 -10.03 -5.58 -12.74
CA LYS A 207 -10.77 -5.21 -13.95
C LYS A 207 -9.88 -4.78 -15.11
N HIS A 208 -8.72 -4.17 -14.85
CA HIS A 208 -7.76 -3.84 -15.90
C HIS A 208 -7.24 -5.07 -16.63
N LEU A 209 -7.24 -6.24 -15.97
CA LEU A 209 -6.86 -7.51 -16.57
C LEU A 209 -8.08 -8.27 -17.12
N GLU A 210 -9.18 -8.31 -16.36
CA GLU A 210 -10.40 -9.07 -16.67
C GLU A 210 -11.10 -8.57 -17.93
N ILE A 211 -11.12 -7.24 -18.14
CA ILE A 211 -11.74 -6.61 -19.30
C ILE A 211 -11.08 -7.06 -20.62
N PRO A 212 -9.78 -6.83 -20.82
CA PRO A 212 -9.13 -7.27 -22.07
C PRO A 212 -9.04 -8.80 -22.14
N ALA A 213 -8.93 -9.52 -21.02
CA ALA A 213 -8.96 -10.98 -21.01
C ALA A 213 -10.27 -11.55 -21.58
N SER A 214 -11.38 -10.89 -21.33
CA SER A 214 -12.70 -11.25 -21.87
C SER A 214 -12.95 -10.70 -23.27
N GLY A 215 -11.98 -10.08 -23.92
CA GLY A 215 -12.08 -9.58 -25.29
C GLY A 215 -12.86 -8.27 -25.46
N ALA A 216 -12.96 -7.43 -24.42
CA ALA A 216 -13.40 -6.05 -24.52
C ALA A 216 -12.18 -5.11 -24.60
N VAL A 217 -12.33 -3.92 -25.18
CA VAL A 217 -11.31 -2.86 -25.11
C VAL A 217 -11.42 -2.19 -23.73
N LEU A 218 -10.30 -2.15 -23.02
CA LEU A 218 -10.18 -1.45 -21.73
C LEU A 218 -10.18 0.06 -21.97
N ILE A 219 -11.01 0.78 -21.21
CA ILE A 219 -10.97 2.23 -21.03
C ILE A 219 -10.57 2.51 -19.57
N ALA A 220 -9.55 3.36 -19.36
CA ALA A 220 -9.06 3.68 -18.02
C ALA A 220 -8.52 5.13 -17.96
N PRO A 221 -8.35 5.73 -16.76
CA PRO A 221 -7.63 6.99 -16.63
C PRO A 221 -6.17 6.83 -17.04
N GLU A 222 -5.53 7.91 -17.44
CA GLU A 222 -4.08 7.92 -17.61
C GLU A 222 -3.43 7.90 -16.23
N SER A 223 -2.78 6.77 -15.89
CA SER A 223 -2.14 6.59 -14.60
C SER A 223 -0.77 5.91 -14.75
N PRO A 224 0.24 6.38 -13.99
CA PRO A 224 1.58 5.80 -14.01
C PRO A 224 1.61 4.33 -13.59
N VAL A 225 0.65 3.87 -12.77
CA VAL A 225 0.59 2.48 -12.28
C VAL A 225 0.32 1.46 -13.40
N LEU A 226 -0.26 1.89 -14.52
CA LEU A 226 -0.57 1.03 -15.66
C LEU A 226 0.66 0.73 -16.53
N LYS A 227 1.68 1.61 -16.49
CA LYS A 227 2.89 1.49 -17.34
C LYS A 227 3.69 0.21 -17.07
N PRO A 228 4.00 -0.17 -15.81
CA PRO A 228 4.70 -1.43 -15.53
C PRO A 228 3.97 -2.68 -16.01
N TYR A 229 2.63 -2.61 -16.06
CA TYR A 229 1.80 -3.69 -16.60
C TYR A 229 1.80 -3.76 -18.13
N GLY A 230 2.38 -2.76 -18.82
CA GLY A 230 2.49 -2.72 -20.27
C GLY A 230 1.28 -2.14 -20.98
N PHE A 231 0.37 -1.49 -20.26
CA PHE A 231 -0.74 -0.76 -20.89
C PHE A 231 -0.24 0.50 -21.58
N LYS A 232 -0.69 0.70 -22.82
CA LYS A 232 -0.30 1.83 -23.67
C LYS A 232 -1.51 2.34 -24.44
N ASP A 233 -1.72 3.66 -24.33
CA ASP A 233 -2.83 4.33 -24.97
C ASP A 233 -2.85 4.11 -26.48
N MET A 234 -4.03 3.82 -27.03
CA MET A 234 -4.30 3.57 -28.45
C MET A 234 -3.49 2.43 -29.10
N GLU A 235 -2.73 1.65 -28.26
CA GLU A 235 -2.04 0.43 -28.71
C GLU A 235 -2.76 -0.83 -28.23
N ASN A 236 -3.14 -0.90 -26.92
CA ASN A 236 -3.76 -2.06 -26.29
C ASN A 236 -4.86 -1.72 -25.28
N CYS A 237 -5.15 -0.44 -25.10
CA CYS A 237 -6.24 0.13 -24.30
C CYS A 237 -6.51 1.55 -24.77
N ILE A 238 -7.52 2.21 -24.21
CA ILE A 238 -7.79 3.64 -24.37
C ILE A 238 -7.62 4.30 -23.01
N LEU A 239 -6.71 5.28 -22.93
CA LEU A 239 -6.43 6.03 -21.72
C LEU A 239 -6.80 7.49 -21.90
N GLY A 240 -7.39 8.12 -20.86
CA GLY A 240 -7.65 9.55 -20.89
C GLY A 240 -8.75 10.02 -19.97
N GLU A 241 -9.07 11.30 -20.11
CA GLU A 241 -10.04 12.04 -19.30
C GLU A 241 -10.80 13.06 -20.17
N GLY A 242 -11.99 13.46 -19.72
CA GLY A 242 -12.80 14.49 -20.36
C GLY A 242 -13.13 14.21 -21.84
N ASP A 243 -13.39 15.26 -22.61
CA ASP A 243 -13.83 15.18 -24.00
C ASP A 243 -12.84 14.43 -24.92
N ALA A 244 -11.54 14.58 -24.68
CA ALA A 244 -10.51 13.88 -25.45
C ALA A 244 -10.61 12.36 -25.34
N LEU A 245 -11.10 11.83 -24.22
CA LEU A 245 -11.36 10.40 -24.05
C LEU A 245 -12.51 9.95 -24.96
N PHE A 246 -13.61 10.71 -25.00
CA PHE A 246 -14.78 10.38 -25.83
C PHE A 246 -14.45 10.44 -27.33
N ASP A 247 -13.63 11.40 -27.75
CA ASP A 247 -13.11 11.48 -29.12
C ASP A 247 -12.28 10.23 -29.49
N LYS A 248 -11.43 9.74 -28.59
CA LYS A 248 -10.67 8.50 -28.79
C LYS A 248 -11.59 7.29 -28.94
N ILE A 249 -12.61 7.18 -28.04
CA ILE A 249 -13.57 6.08 -28.09
C ILE A 249 -14.35 6.10 -29.39
N ALA A 250 -14.86 7.27 -29.82
CA ALA A 250 -15.57 7.43 -31.08
C ALA A 250 -14.68 7.03 -32.26
N LYS A 251 -13.43 7.52 -32.32
CA LYS A 251 -12.46 7.15 -33.34
C LYS A 251 -12.24 5.65 -33.44
N VAL A 252 -12.12 4.96 -32.32
CA VAL A 252 -11.92 3.50 -32.31
C VAL A 252 -13.21 2.77 -32.68
N ALA A 253 -14.38 3.28 -32.27
CA ALA A 253 -15.68 2.69 -32.61
C ALA A 253 -16.00 2.80 -34.11
N ASP A 254 -15.56 3.88 -34.75
CA ASP A 254 -15.79 4.14 -36.19
C ASP A 254 -14.77 3.45 -37.12
N ASP A 255 -13.68 2.90 -36.55
CA ASP A 255 -12.61 2.21 -37.29
C ASP A 255 -12.50 0.73 -36.83
N PRO A 256 -13.13 -0.21 -37.55
CA PRO A 256 -13.13 -1.63 -37.20
C PRO A 256 -11.73 -2.27 -37.15
N GLU A 257 -10.80 -1.80 -38.00
CA GLU A 257 -9.42 -2.35 -38.02
C GLU A 257 -8.65 -1.88 -36.81
N LEU A 258 -8.77 -0.60 -36.44
CA LEU A 258 -8.16 -0.05 -35.24
C LEU A 258 -8.75 -0.70 -33.96
N TYR A 259 -10.08 -0.85 -33.91
CA TYR A 259 -10.76 -1.53 -32.84
C TYR A 259 -10.21 -2.94 -32.60
N GLU A 260 -10.18 -3.75 -33.67
CA GLU A 260 -9.72 -5.14 -33.55
C GLU A 260 -8.23 -5.24 -33.19
N LYS A 261 -7.40 -4.33 -33.69
CA LYS A 261 -5.99 -4.22 -33.32
C LYS A 261 -5.81 -3.96 -31.83
N ILE A 262 -6.50 -2.96 -31.27
CA ILE A 262 -6.39 -2.60 -29.84
C ILE A 262 -6.95 -3.74 -28.97
N ARG A 263 -8.12 -4.28 -29.33
CA ARG A 263 -8.77 -5.39 -28.64
C ARG A 263 -7.85 -6.59 -28.53
N LYS A 264 -7.30 -7.03 -29.67
CA LYS A 264 -6.40 -8.18 -29.74
C LYS A 264 -5.10 -7.93 -28.97
N SER A 265 -4.51 -6.76 -29.13
CA SER A 265 -3.26 -6.41 -28.46
C SER A 265 -3.43 -6.37 -26.92
N GLY A 266 -4.56 -5.85 -26.42
CA GLY A 266 -4.89 -5.88 -24.99
C GLY A 266 -5.11 -7.31 -24.47
N HIS A 267 -5.86 -8.12 -25.22
CA HIS A 267 -6.10 -9.54 -24.88
C HIS A 267 -4.77 -10.32 -24.83
N ASP A 268 -3.93 -10.21 -25.87
CA ASP A 268 -2.65 -10.91 -25.95
C ASP A 268 -1.69 -10.49 -24.83
N LEU A 269 -1.67 -9.19 -24.48
CA LEU A 269 -0.87 -8.67 -23.36
C LEU A 269 -1.23 -9.39 -22.04
N VAL A 270 -2.51 -9.40 -21.68
CA VAL A 270 -2.90 -9.89 -20.37
C VAL A 270 -2.83 -11.41 -20.29
N HIS A 271 -3.21 -12.13 -21.34
CA HIS A 271 -3.13 -13.60 -21.39
C HIS A 271 -1.69 -14.11 -21.36
N SER A 272 -0.75 -13.41 -22.00
CA SER A 272 0.65 -13.84 -22.03
C SER A 272 1.41 -13.58 -20.72
N ARG A 273 0.90 -12.72 -19.82
CA ARG A 273 1.66 -12.29 -18.64
C ARG A 273 0.95 -12.48 -17.31
N TYR A 274 -0.39 -12.33 -17.26
CA TYR A 274 -1.12 -12.12 -16.02
C TYR A 274 -2.19 -13.19 -15.75
N SER A 275 -2.32 -14.19 -16.63
CA SER A 275 -3.18 -15.33 -16.33
C SER A 275 -2.58 -16.19 -15.21
N ARG A 276 -3.40 -16.93 -14.49
CA ARG A 276 -2.98 -17.86 -13.43
C ARG A 276 -1.85 -18.80 -13.87
N LYS A 277 -1.85 -19.23 -15.14
CA LYS A 277 -0.83 -20.13 -15.70
C LYS A 277 0.57 -19.50 -15.78
N HIS A 278 0.65 -18.18 -15.89
CA HIS A 278 1.90 -17.45 -16.06
C HIS A 278 2.36 -16.74 -14.79
N TRP A 279 1.57 -16.78 -13.72
CA TRP A 279 1.92 -16.13 -12.47
C TRP A 279 2.95 -16.95 -11.68
N ARG A 280 4.19 -16.49 -11.65
CA ARG A 280 5.31 -17.19 -11.00
C ARG A 280 6.10 -16.32 -10.00
N GLY A 281 5.72 -15.09 -9.79
CA GLY A 281 6.56 -14.08 -9.11
C GLY A 281 7.23 -14.57 -7.82
N ILE A 282 6.48 -15.19 -6.89
CA ILE A 282 7.04 -15.68 -5.61
C ILE A 282 7.93 -16.92 -5.84
N LEU A 283 7.58 -17.79 -6.77
CA LEU A 283 8.39 -18.97 -7.08
C LEU A 283 9.71 -18.61 -7.76
N ASP A 284 9.69 -17.66 -8.70
CA ASP A 284 10.90 -17.16 -9.38
C ASP A 284 11.85 -16.50 -8.38
N PHE A 285 11.29 -15.79 -7.39
CA PHE A 285 12.07 -15.26 -6.27
C PHE A 285 12.69 -16.40 -5.45
N TYR A 286 11.91 -17.42 -5.08
CA TYR A 286 12.42 -18.54 -4.31
C TYR A 286 13.52 -19.31 -5.06
N GLU A 287 13.35 -19.53 -6.37
CA GLU A 287 14.40 -20.12 -7.21
C GLU A 287 15.70 -19.29 -7.21
N CYS A 288 15.59 -17.94 -7.28
CA CYS A 288 16.74 -17.06 -7.15
C CYS A 288 17.37 -17.16 -5.76
N LEU A 289 16.53 -17.20 -4.69
CA LEU A 289 16.98 -17.28 -3.30
C LEU A 289 17.85 -18.53 -3.05
N ARG A 290 17.46 -19.68 -3.61
CA ARG A 290 18.22 -20.94 -3.48
C ARG A 290 19.59 -20.90 -4.09
N THR A 291 19.88 -19.97 -4.99
CA THR A 291 21.15 -19.84 -5.71
C THR A 291 22.08 -18.77 -5.14
N LEU A 292 21.63 -18.04 -4.09
CA LEU A 292 22.45 -16.99 -3.48
C LEU A 292 23.75 -17.52 -2.89
N LYS A 293 24.81 -16.78 -3.13
CA LYS A 293 26.13 -16.99 -2.51
C LYS A 293 26.33 -16.05 -1.31
N PRO A 294 27.25 -16.39 -0.40
CA PRO A 294 27.63 -15.46 0.67
C PRO A 294 28.03 -14.07 0.12
N GLY A 295 27.43 -13.02 0.68
CA GLY A 295 27.66 -11.64 0.23
C GLY A 295 26.75 -11.18 -0.91
N GLU A 296 25.79 -11.99 -1.32
CA GLU A 296 24.76 -11.61 -2.30
C GLU A 296 23.39 -11.39 -1.65
N THR A 297 22.58 -10.58 -2.31
CA THR A 297 21.16 -10.36 -2.01
C THR A 297 20.34 -10.44 -3.30
N ILE A 298 19.01 -10.47 -3.20
CA ILE A 298 18.13 -10.47 -4.36
C ILE A 298 17.73 -9.04 -4.69
N ARG A 299 17.74 -8.73 -5.98
CA ARG A 299 17.18 -7.51 -6.55
C ARG A 299 16.20 -7.86 -7.65
N GLN A 300 15.03 -7.23 -7.64
CA GLN A 300 14.08 -7.28 -8.75
C GLN A 300 14.48 -6.23 -9.79
N MET A 301 14.57 -6.61 -11.05
CA MET A 301 15.06 -5.76 -12.14
C MET A 301 13.90 -4.95 -12.75
N GLY A 302 13.46 -3.94 -12.02
CA GLY A 302 12.28 -3.13 -12.32
C GLY A 302 11.00 -3.69 -11.69
N VAL A 303 9.95 -2.87 -11.72
CA VAL A 303 8.62 -3.26 -11.25
C VAL A 303 8.10 -4.42 -12.09
N LEU A 304 7.67 -5.50 -11.43
CA LEU A 304 7.25 -6.75 -12.07
C LEU A 304 8.35 -7.42 -12.92
N GLY A 305 9.60 -6.98 -12.79
CA GLY A 305 10.74 -7.54 -13.52
C GLY A 305 11.29 -8.83 -12.88
N PRO A 306 12.25 -9.48 -13.55
CA PRO A 306 12.86 -10.71 -13.06
C PRO A 306 13.75 -10.45 -11.84
N PHE A 307 13.96 -11.50 -11.03
CA PHE A 307 14.86 -11.48 -9.89
C PHE A 307 16.29 -11.83 -10.27
N LYS A 308 17.26 -11.18 -9.64
CA LYS A 308 18.69 -11.46 -9.83
C LYS A 308 19.44 -11.41 -8.50
N ALA A 309 20.41 -12.31 -8.34
CA ALA A 309 21.42 -12.19 -7.29
C ALA A 309 22.36 -11.04 -7.61
N VAL A 310 22.59 -10.16 -6.63
CA VAL A 310 23.49 -9.02 -6.74
C VAL A 310 24.34 -8.91 -5.46
N PRO A 311 25.58 -8.36 -5.51
CA PRO A 311 26.36 -8.13 -4.30
C PRO A 311 25.64 -7.22 -3.31
N ILE A 312 25.79 -7.49 -2.01
CA ILE A 312 25.34 -6.59 -0.95
C ILE A 312 26.21 -5.33 -1.01
N SER A 313 25.58 -4.16 -1.12
CA SER A 313 26.24 -2.85 -1.18
C SER A 313 26.03 -2.07 0.12
N ASP A 314 26.90 -1.10 0.38
CA ASP A 314 26.75 -0.14 1.48
C ASP A 314 26.72 1.30 0.89
N PRO A 315 25.59 2.03 0.98
CA PRO A 315 24.32 1.63 1.62
C PRO A 315 23.58 0.52 0.84
N PRO A 316 22.70 -0.22 1.53
CA PRO A 316 21.92 -1.28 0.89
C PRO A 316 21.09 -0.75 -0.28
N LEU A 317 21.10 -1.48 -1.39
CA LEU A 317 20.27 -1.19 -2.55
C LEU A 317 18.78 -1.44 -2.23
N SER A 318 17.90 -0.71 -2.92
CA SER A 318 16.47 -1.08 -2.96
C SER A 318 16.31 -2.50 -3.52
N ALA A 319 15.36 -3.26 -3.01
CA ALA A 319 15.02 -4.56 -3.57
C ALA A 319 14.52 -4.44 -5.03
N ILE A 320 13.90 -3.30 -5.38
CA ILE A 320 13.48 -2.97 -6.75
C ILE A 320 14.50 -2.02 -7.38
N ALA A 321 14.95 -2.32 -8.60
CA ALA A 321 16.01 -1.60 -9.27
C ALA A 321 15.64 -0.19 -9.72
N ASP A 322 14.41 0.00 -10.19
CA ASP A 322 13.96 1.24 -10.77
C ASP A 322 13.07 2.02 -9.78
N ASP A 323 12.99 3.34 -10.00
CA ASP A 323 12.05 4.17 -9.28
C ASP A 323 10.62 3.76 -9.64
N TYR A 324 9.80 3.61 -8.61
CA TYR A 324 8.38 3.36 -8.78
C TYR A 324 7.68 4.70 -9.05
N PRO A 325 6.80 4.79 -10.06
CA PRO A 325 6.08 6.03 -10.32
C PRO A 325 5.19 6.37 -9.12
N ALA A 326 5.28 7.62 -8.66
CA ALA A 326 4.43 8.10 -7.58
C ALA A 326 2.98 8.25 -8.06
N SER A 327 2.02 7.93 -7.20
CA SER A 327 0.60 8.20 -7.41
C SER A 327 0.27 9.66 -7.07
N ASP A 328 -0.86 10.16 -7.56
CA ASP A 328 -1.36 11.52 -7.25
C ASP A 328 -1.51 11.73 -5.74
N VAL A 329 -2.04 10.74 -5.01
CA VAL A 329 -2.16 10.81 -3.55
C VAL A 329 -0.79 10.85 -2.89
N SER A 330 0.17 10.07 -3.37
CA SER A 330 1.54 10.06 -2.86
C SER A 330 2.23 11.41 -3.08
N GLU A 331 2.15 11.96 -4.27
CA GLU A 331 2.70 13.28 -4.58
C GLU A 331 2.04 14.38 -3.74
N ARG A 332 0.73 14.29 -3.53
CA ARG A 332 0.01 15.23 -2.67
C ARG A 332 0.51 15.18 -1.23
N PHE A 333 0.69 14.00 -0.64
CA PHE A 333 1.28 13.86 0.70
C PHE A 333 2.71 14.39 0.78
N ASP A 334 3.55 14.18 -0.25
CA ASP A 334 4.91 14.75 -0.31
C ASP A 334 4.89 16.26 -0.32
N ASN A 335 4.01 16.84 -1.13
CA ASN A 335 3.88 18.29 -1.21
C ASN A 335 3.40 18.89 0.13
N LEU A 336 2.43 18.25 0.78
CA LEU A 336 1.95 18.67 2.12
C LEU A 336 3.06 18.56 3.16
N LEU A 337 3.80 17.44 3.19
CA LEU A 337 4.93 17.29 4.09
C LEU A 337 6.02 18.36 3.82
N ASN A 338 6.39 18.57 2.56
CA ASN A 338 7.40 19.58 2.22
C ASN A 338 6.96 20.97 2.67
N CYS A 339 5.68 21.33 2.53
CA CYS A 339 5.14 22.58 3.08
C CYS A 339 5.27 22.64 4.61
N ILE A 340 4.98 21.55 5.33
CA ILE A 340 5.16 21.46 6.79
C ILE A 340 6.64 21.65 7.15
N LEU A 341 7.53 20.93 6.47
CA LEU A 341 8.99 21.00 6.71
C LEU A 341 9.58 22.37 6.43
N GLN A 342 9.03 23.10 5.46
CA GLN A 342 9.44 24.47 5.11
C GLN A 342 8.71 25.57 5.90
N ASN A 343 7.77 25.20 6.76
CA ASN A 343 6.87 26.14 7.46
C ASN A 343 6.08 27.05 6.51
N ASN A 344 5.69 26.53 5.39
CA ASN A 344 5.02 27.26 4.33
C ASN A 344 3.54 26.87 4.28
N ARG A 345 2.66 27.87 4.20
CA ARG A 345 1.21 27.67 4.02
C ARG A 345 0.54 26.71 5.00
N LEU A 346 0.98 26.67 6.26
CA LEU A 346 0.48 25.68 7.24
C LEU A 346 -1.05 25.66 7.38
N HIS A 347 -1.71 26.82 7.24
CA HIS A 347 -3.17 26.88 7.31
C HIS A 347 -3.84 26.19 6.10
N GLU A 348 -3.28 26.38 4.90
CA GLU A 348 -3.79 25.72 3.69
C GLU A 348 -3.54 24.19 3.75
N VAL A 349 -2.36 23.80 4.24
CA VAL A 349 -2.00 22.38 4.44
C VAL A 349 -2.94 21.71 5.44
N GLU A 350 -3.22 22.38 6.57
CA GLU A 350 -4.16 21.88 7.57
C GLU A 350 -5.57 21.71 6.99
N ALA A 351 -6.06 22.68 6.22
CA ALA A 351 -7.38 22.59 5.59
C ALA A 351 -7.45 21.40 4.60
N GLN A 352 -6.40 21.17 3.82
CA GLN A 352 -6.32 20.04 2.90
C GLN A 352 -6.27 18.69 3.65
N LEU A 353 -5.51 18.58 4.75
CA LEU A 353 -5.46 17.36 5.55
C LEU A 353 -6.81 17.06 6.22
N VAL A 354 -7.52 18.09 6.71
CA VAL A 354 -8.88 17.95 7.27
C VAL A 354 -9.87 17.49 6.19
N GLU A 355 -9.79 18.04 4.97
CA GLU A 355 -10.60 17.58 3.85
C GLU A 355 -10.28 16.09 3.54
N MET A 356 -8.99 15.75 3.44
CA MET A 356 -8.54 14.38 3.14
C MET A 356 -8.98 13.38 4.20
N SER A 357 -8.95 13.73 5.48
CA SER A 357 -9.40 12.84 6.56
C SER A 357 -10.88 12.46 6.46
N GLY A 358 -11.69 13.28 5.80
CA GLY A 358 -13.11 13.00 5.55
C GLY A 358 -13.34 11.84 4.57
N TRP A 359 -12.49 11.69 3.54
CA TRP A 359 -12.59 10.60 2.56
C TRP A 359 -11.52 9.52 2.73
N LEU A 360 -10.41 9.82 3.43
CA LEU A 360 -9.40 8.85 3.85
C LEU A 360 -9.64 8.34 5.28
N PHE A 361 -10.88 8.15 5.66
CA PHE A 361 -11.30 7.84 7.05
C PHE A 361 -10.64 6.62 7.68
N HIS A 362 -9.97 5.78 6.89
CA HIS A 362 -9.25 4.58 7.32
C HIS A 362 -7.73 4.80 7.45
N MET A 363 -7.24 5.99 7.07
CA MET A 363 -5.84 6.37 7.22
C MET A 363 -5.56 7.00 8.58
N THR A 364 -4.30 7.02 8.93
CA THR A 364 -3.83 7.64 10.18
C THR A 364 -2.76 8.70 9.95
N GLU A 365 -2.21 8.76 8.74
CA GLU A 365 -1.12 9.64 8.35
C GLU A 365 -1.52 11.13 8.40
N ASP A 366 -2.70 11.46 7.91
CA ASP A 366 -3.27 12.80 7.96
C ASP A 366 -3.39 13.31 9.40
N TRP A 367 -3.83 12.46 10.32
CA TRP A 367 -3.92 12.78 11.74
C TRP A 367 -2.55 13.02 12.39
N VAL A 368 -1.53 12.24 12.01
CA VAL A 368 -0.15 12.46 12.50
C VAL A 368 0.39 13.80 11.98
N LEU A 369 0.17 14.12 10.70
CA LEU A 369 0.59 15.40 10.12
C LEU A 369 -0.16 16.60 10.74
N LEU A 370 -1.45 16.47 11.01
CA LEU A 370 -2.22 17.49 11.76
C LEU A 370 -1.65 17.71 13.16
N GLY A 371 -1.26 16.64 13.86
CA GLY A 371 -0.59 16.72 15.16
C GLY A 371 0.74 17.48 15.09
N ILE A 372 1.54 17.24 14.05
CA ILE A 372 2.80 17.96 13.82
C ILE A 372 2.54 19.45 13.54
N ILE A 373 1.51 19.79 12.76
CA ILE A 373 1.11 21.18 12.51
C ILE A 373 0.68 21.87 13.81
N ALA A 374 -0.09 21.18 14.64
CA ALA A 374 -0.50 21.73 15.94
C ALA A 374 0.72 22.00 16.84
N LEU A 375 1.72 21.12 16.87
CA LEU A 375 3.00 21.35 17.57
C LEU A 375 3.73 22.58 17.03
N LEU A 376 3.76 22.78 15.70
CA LEU A 376 4.37 23.95 15.07
C LEU A 376 3.63 25.27 15.35
N LYS A 377 2.36 25.20 15.74
CA LYS A 377 1.54 26.34 16.17
C LYS A 377 1.58 26.59 17.68
N GLY A 378 2.27 25.72 18.44
CA GLY A 378 2.28 25.78 19.91
C GLY A 378 0.98 25.26 20.55
N ASP A 379 0.14 24.56 19.81
CA ASP A 379 -1.14 24.03 20.30
C ASP A 379 -0.98 22.57 20.75
N LEU A 380 -0.49 22.41 21.97
CA LEU A 380 -0.21 21.09 22.58
C LEU A 380 -1.48 20.29 22.83
N THR A 381 -2.62 20.95 23.03
CA THR A 381 -3.91 20.29 23.27
C THR A 381 -4.36 19.56 22.01
N HIS A 382 -4.53 20.29 20.90
CA HIS A 382 -4.93 19.66 19.65
C HIS A 382 -3.87 18.69 19.13
N ALA A 383 -2.56 18.93 19.36
CA ALA A 383 -1.53 17.96 19.00
C ALA A 383 -1.76 16.61 19.67
N SER A 384 -2.05 16.58 20.98
CA SER A 384 -2.34 15.34 21.70
C SER A 384 -3.62 14.67 21.22
N GLU A 385 -4.67 15.44 20.90
CA GLU A 385 -5.93 14.93 20.38
C GLU A 385 -5.74 14.27 19.02
N PHE A 386 -4.98 14.86 18.11
CA PHE A 386 -4.72 14.31 16.78
C PHE A 386 -3.92 12.99 16.85
N PHE A 387 -2.87 12.91 17.68
CA PHE A 387 -2.13 11.64 17.84
C PHE A 387 -2.97 10.55 18.50
N MET A 388 -3.86 10.92 19.42
CA MET A 388 -4.82 9.97 20.02
C MET A 388 -5.91 9.55 19.03
N ALA A 389 -6.32 10.43 18.11
CA ALA A 389 -7.27 10.10 17.02
C ALA A 389 -6.66 9.08 16.05
N ALA A 390 -5.38 9.23 15.65
CA ALA A 390 -4.67 8.25 14.84
C ALA A 390 -4.73 6.85 15.47
N ARG A 391 -4.43 6.75 16.77
CA ARG A 391 -4.57 5.50 17.53
C ARG A 391 -5.99 4.96 17.53
N ALA A 392 -7.00 5.81 17.76
CA ALA A 392 -8.41 5.40 17.82
C ALA A 392 -8.89 4.83 16.48
N ILE A 393 -8.51 5.44 15.36
CA ILE A 393 -8.79 4.94 14.02
C ILE A 393 -8.16 3.57 13.82
N ARG A 394 -6.88 3.41 14.13
CA ARG A 394 -6.18 2.14 14.03
C ARG A 394 -6.85 1.06 14.90
N GLN A 395 -7.19 1.38 16.14
CA GLN A 395 -7.92 0.47 17.03
C GLN A 395 -9.28 0.03 16.43
N LYS A 396 -10.02 0.96 15.85
CA LYS A 396 -11.34 0.68 15.24
C LYS A 396 -11.22 -0.36 14.11
N PHE A 397 -10.17 -0.27 13.29
CA PHE A 397 -10.02 -1.14 12.11
C PHE A 397 -9.23 -2.42 12.38
N THR A 398 -8.39 -2.46 13.42
CA THR A 398 -7.48 -3.60 13.69
C THR A 398 -7.79 -4.33 14.98
N GLY A 399 -8.52 -3.71 15.90
CA GLY A 399 -8.69 -4.22 17.28
C GLY A 399 -7.47 -3.99 18.18
N TYR A 400 -6.30 -3.61 17.65
CA TYR A 400 -5.11 -3.34 18.45
C TYR A 400 -5.21 -2.04 19.22
N THR A 401 -4.90 -2.09 20.53
CA THR A 401 -4.99 -0.95 21.45
C THR A 401 -3.66 -0.27 21.72
N ASP A 402 -2.54 -0.90 21.40
CA ASP A 402 -1.20 -0.34 21.58
C ASP A 402 -0.88 0.73 20.53
N PHE A 403 0.08 1.57 20.85
CA PHE A 403 0.52 2.63 19.95
C PHE A 403 1.43 2.12 18.83
N ASP A 404 1.42 2.81 17.70
CA ASP A 404 2.51 2.76 16.75
C ASP A 404 3.75 3.50 17.31
N PRO A 405 4.98 3.08 16.99
CA PRO A 405 6.19 3.73 17.48
C PRO A 405 6.30 5.22 17.12
N GLU A 406 5.82 5.64 15.95
CA GLU A 406 5.79 7.05 15.55
C GLU A 406 4.75 7.85 16.34
N GLU A 407 3.54 7.31 16.46
CA GLU A 407 2.47 7.96 17.21
C GLU A 407 2.91 8.24 18.65
N ILE A 408 3.50 7.23 19.32
CA ILE A 408 3.94 7.37 20.71
C ILE A 408 5.17 8.26 20.84
N ALA A 409 6.05 8.35 19.83
CA ALA A 409 7.17 9.27 19.83
C ALA A 409 6.70 10.73 19.82
N TRP A 410 5.79 11.08 18.90
CA TRP A 410 5.23 12.42 18.81
C TRP A 410 4.40 12.79 20.05
N LEU A 411 3.62 11.83 20.56
CA LEU A 411 2.85 12.00 21.79
C LEU A 411 3.77 12.20 23.01
N SER A 412 4.94 11.51 23.06
CA SER A 412 5.94 11.71 24.12
C SER A 412 6.56 13.11 24.09
N LEU A 413 6.84 13.63 22.90
CA LEU A 413 7.30 15.01 22.73
C LEU A 413 6.23 16.00 23.22
N THR A 414 4.97 15.80 22.82
CA THR A 414 3.84 16.64 23.27
C THR A 414 3.68 16.60 24.78
N ALA A 415 3.80 15.41 25.40
CA ALA A 415 3.73 15.23 26.84
C ALA A 415 4.84 15.99 27.57
N ALA A 416 6.07 15.91 27.05
CA ALA A 416 7.23 16.61 27.64
C ALA A 416 7.06 18.15 27.55
N LEU A 417 6.55 18.67 26.42
CA LEU A 417 6.33 20.10 26.22
C LEU A 417 5.17 20.64 27.05
N SER A 418 4.10 19.87 27.22
CA SER A 418 2.91 20.28 28.00
C SER A 418 3.09 20.17 29.52
N GLY A 419 4.05 19.35 29.97
CA GLY A 419 4.19 19.02 31.39
C GLY A 419 3.01 18.21 31.97
N ASN A 420 2.15 17.64 31.10
CA ASN A 420 0.99 16.87 31.51
C ASN A 420 1.42 15.51 32.11
N ALA A 421 1.26 15.36 33.42
CA ALA A 421 1.74 14.19 34.18
C ALA A 421 1.05 12.87 33.75
N GLU A 422 -0.24 12.91 33.40
CA GLU A 422 -0.97 11.73 32.94
C GLU A 422 -0.46 11.28 31.58
N LEU A 423 -0.25 12.23 30.66
CA LEU A 423 0.26 11.96 29.34
C LEU A 423 1.71 11.44 29.38
N ILE A 424 2.55 12.01 30.26
CA ILE A 424 3.91 11.54 30.50
C ILE A 424 3.88 10.07 31.01
N SER A 425 3.03 9.79 32.00
CA SER A 425 2.89 8.43 32.54
C SER A 425 2.41 7.43 31.50
N LEU A 426 1.42 7.82 30.67
CA LEU A 426 0.94 7.01 29.56
C LEU A 426 2.07 6.70 28.57
N THR A 427 2.76 7.73 28.09
CA THR A 427 3.78 7.56 27.03
C THR A 427 4.99 6.76 27.54
N GLN A 428 5.40 6.93 28.80
CA GLN A 428 6.47 6.13 29.41
C GLN A 428 6.10 4.66 29.50
N ARG A 429 4.88 4.34 29.94
CA ARG A 429 4.41 2.97 30.05
C ARG A 429 4.32 2.29 28.69
N GLU A 430 3.71 2.94 27.71
CA GLU A 430 3.46 2.37 26.38
C GLU A 430 4.76 2.22 25.56
N SER A 431 5.73 3.12 25.74
CA SER A 431 7.01 3.06 25.01
C SER A 431 8.07 2.17 25.67
N ALA A 432 7.86 1.70 26.91
CA ALA A 432 8.89 1.00 27.70
C ALA A 432 9.50 -0.24 27.02
N SER A 433 8.71 -0.97 26.24
CA SER A 433 9.13 -2.18 25.51
C SER A 433 9.36 -1.94 24.00
N MET A 434 9.19 -0.70 23.53
CA MET A 434 9.30 -0.40 22.10
C MET A 434 10.72 0.07 21.75
N ARG A 435 11.25 -0.46 20.64
CA ARG A 435 12.49 0.02 20.03
C ARG A 435 12.16 0.60 18.66
N HIS A 436 12.47 1.86 18.48
CA HIS A 436 12.29 2.55 17.18
C HIS A 436 13.15 3.82 17.13
N LEU A 437 13.55 4.20 15.93
CA LEU A 437 14.39 5.38 15.68
C LEU A 437 13.76 6.66 16.26
N SER A 438 12.48 6.88 16.02
CA SER A 438 11.77 8.09 16.48
C SER A 438 11.70 8.19 18.00
N LEU A 439 11.48 7.06 18.68
CA LEU A 439 11.52 7.01 20.15
C LEU A 439 12.90 7.34 20.70
N ARG A 440 13.97 6.78 20.10
CA ARG A 440 15.35 7.12 20.52
C ARG A 440 15.67 8.60 20.30
N ARG A 441 15.21 9.19 19.20
CA ARG A 441 15.36 10.63 18.91
C ARG A 441 14.67 11.49 19.97
N VAL A 442 13.41 11.18 20.30
CA VAL A 442 12.67 11.91 21.34
C VAL A 442 13.26 11.72 22.71
N GLN A 443 13.71 10.52 23.07
CA GLN A 443 14.40 10.25 24.35
C GLN A 443 15.74 10.97 24.44
N TRP A 444 16.52 10.99 23.36
CA TRP A 444 17.76 11.76 23.28
C TRP A 444 17.50 13.25 23.44
N LEU A 445 16.51 13.81 22.72
CA LEU A 445 16.08 15.18 22.88
C LEU A 445 15.67 15.51 24.31
N GLY A 446 14.88 14.64 24.95
CA GLY A 446 14.48 14.80 26.35
C GLY A 446 15.67 14.90 27.32
N LYS A 447 16.74 14.13 27.08
CA LYS A 447 18.01 14.26 27.86
C LYS A 447 18.67 15.62 27.65
N ILE A 448 18.74 16.10 26.40
CA ILE A 448 19.31 17.42 26.08
C ILE A 448 18.51 18.53 26.78
N LEU A 449 17.17 18.49 26.69
CA LEU A 449 16.29 19.45 27.36
C LEU A 449 16.47 19.48 28.88
N ALA A 450 16.67 18.31 29.50
CA ALA A 450 16.84 18.19 30.93
C ALA A 450 18.23 18.62 31.44
N THR A 451 19.29 18.49 30.64
CA THR A 451 20.69 18.70 31.05
C THR A 451 21.33 19.94 30.45
N GLY A 452 20.68 20.64 29.53
CA GLY A 452 21.27 21.72 28.74
C GLY A 452 22.38 21.25 27.81
N GLY A 453 22.31 19.98 27.35
CA GLY A 453 23.31 19.35 26.49
C GLY A 453 23.36 19.91 25.07
N ASP A 454 24.40 19.54 24.33
CA ASP A 454 24.65 19.95 22.94
C ASP A 454 24.03 18.94 21.95
N ALA A 455 23.23 19.45 21.01
CA ALA A 455 22.61 18.65 19.94
C ALA A 455 23.47 18.55 18.67
N SER A 456 24.61 19.24 18.60
CA SER A 456 25.45 19.31 17.39
C SER A 456 26.10 17.96 17.03
N ASN A 457 26.19 17.03 17.98
CA ASN A 457 26.84 15.73 17.77
C ASN A 457 25.91 14.57 18.20
N PRO A 458 24.90 14.24 17.38
CA PRO A 458 23.96 13.19 17.69
C PRO A 458 24.65 11.80 17.73
N PRO A 459 24.33 10.96 18.71
CA PRO A 459 24.92 9.63 18.80
C PRO A 459 24.43 8.70 17.67
N PRO A 460 25.24 7.67 17.29
CA PRO A 460 24.94 6.81 16.14
C PRO A 460 23.54 6.18 16.13
N GLU A 461 23.01 5.85 17.31
CA GLU A 461 21.71 5.19 17.46
C GLU A 461 20.51 6.09 17.12
N VAL A 462 20.68 7.41 17.02
CA VAL A 462 19.63 8.35 16.60
C VAL A 462 19.78 8.80 15.14
N LEU A 463 20.90 8.42 14.48
CA LEU A 463 21.15 8.76 13.09
C LEU A 463 20.39 7.85 12.14
N ARG A 464 20.31 6.58 12.45
CA ARG A 464 19.72 5.57 11.57
C ARG A 464 18.99 4.47 12.34
N ARG A 465 18.10 3.78 11.63
CA ARG A 465 17.39 2.61 12.11
C ARG A 465 18.36 1.48 12.48
N GLN A 466 17.99 0.69 13.49
CA GLN A 466 18.69 -0.51 13.92
C GLN A 466 17.90 -1.76 13.46
N ALA A 467 18.58 -2.90 13.42
CA ALA A 467 18.00 -4.15 12.94
C ALA A 467 16.81 -4.66 13.79
N ASP A 468 16.81 -4.32 15.09
CA ASP A 468 15.80 -4.68 16.07
C ASP A 468 14.73 -3.59 16.28
N ASP A 469 14.73 -2.55 15.44
CA ASP A 469 13.68 -1.54 15.47
C ASP A 469 12.37 -2.13 14.94
N ARG A 470 11.31 -1.92 15.71
CA ARG A 470 9.96 -2.29 15.31
C ARG A 470 9.54 -1.56 14.03
N ILE A 471 8.77 -2.21 13.18
CA ILE A 471 8.20 -1.60 11.99
C ILE A 471 7.09 -0.63 12.39
N SER A 472 7.15 0.61 11.89
CA SER A 472 6.09 1.60 12.01
C SER A 472 5.18 1.57 10.78
N ILE A 473 3.92 1.93 10.97
CA ILE A 473 2.98 2.17 9.86
C ILE A 473 3.11 3.58 9.28
N HIS A 474 3.90 4.42 9.92
CA HIS A 474 4.17 5.80 9.50
C HIS A 474 5.61 5.95 9.03
N TRP A 475 5.80 6.84 8.07
CA TRP A 475 7.10 7.08 7.43
C TRP A 475 7.84 8.31 7.96
N THR A 476 7.23 9.13 8.81
CA THR A 476 7.82 10.37 9.33
C THR A 476 9.13 10.14 10.10
N GLY A 477 9.32 8.98 10.70
CA GLY A 477 10.55 8.59 11.39
C GLY A 477 11.75 8.33 10.49
N GLN A 478 11.55 8.22 9.20
CA GLN A 478 12.63 8.02 8.24
C GLN A 478 13.33 9.32 7.81
N MET A 479 12.88 10.47 8.32
CA MET A 479 13.53 11.75 8.01
C MET A 479 15.03 11.72 8.36
N ASP A 480 15.85 12.35 7.49
CA ASP A 480 17.23 12.66 7.83
C ASP A 480 17.31 13.42 9.16
N ILE A 481 18.34 13.14 9.94
CA ILE A 481 18.46 13.73 11.28
C ILE A 481 18.50 15.27 11.24
N ARG A 482 19.07 15.90 10.20
CA ARG A 482 19.13 17.35 10.07
C ARG A 482 17.74 17.95 9.79
N ILE A 483 16.96 17.27 8.91
CA ILE A 483 15.57 17.68 8.62
C ILE A 483 14.75 17.55 9.90
N TRP A 484 14.88 16.43 10.61
CA TRP A 484 14.18 16.20 11.88
C TRP A 484 14.54 17.26 12.94
N LEU A 485 15.83 17.56 13.13
CA LEU A 485 16.28 18.58 14.10
C LEU A 485 15.79 19.99 13.73
N ASN A 486 15.73 20.36 12.45
CA ASN A 486 15.15 21.62 12.02
C ASN A 486 13.67 21.70 12.34
N LEU A 487 12.90 20.63 12.12
CA LEU A 487 11.50 20.55 12.49
C LEU A 487 11.33 20.69 14.02
N ILE A 488 12.11 19.94 14.80
CA ILE A 488 12.08 20.00 16.28
C ILE A 488 12.44 21.39 16.79
N ARG A 489 13.45 22.06 16.25
CA ARG A 489 13.79 23.43 16.65
C ARG A 489 12.59 24.36 16.52
N ARG A 490 11.90 24.33 15.40
CA ARG A 490 10.72 25.15 15.16
C ARG A 490 9.56 24.82 16.11
N ILE A 491 9.37 23.53 16.42
CA ILE A 491 8.39 23.10 17.41
C ILE A 491 8.76 23.65 18.80
N LEU A 492 10.03 23.55 19.21
CA LEU A 492 10.49 24.08 20.49
C LEU A 492 10.31 25.61 20.57
N ASP A 493 10.67 26.33 19.50
CA ASP A 493 10.50 27.79 19.44
C ASP A 493 9.02 28.20 19.56
N ALA A 494 8.12 27.50 18.88
CA ALA A 494 6.69 27.73 18.95
C ALA A 494 6.09 27.44 20.35
N ASN A 495 6.76 26.60 21.13
CA ASN A 495 6.33 26.21 22.48
C ASN A 495 7.16 26.89 23.60
N GLY A 496 7.82 28.01 23.31
CA GLY A 496 8.53 28.81 24.30
C GLY A 496 9.85 28.22 24.82
N GLN A 497 10.40 27.22 24.12
CA GLN A 497 11.65 26.54 24.46
C GLN A 497 12.80 26.94 23.53
N SER A 498 12.82 28.22 23.11
CA SER A 498 13.82 28.75 22.16
C SER A 498 15.25 28.66 22.69
N GLY A 499 16.20 28.43 21.79
CA GLY A 499 17.64 28.46 22.11
C GLY A 499 18.24 27.16 22.65
N ILE A 500 17.43 26.13 22.91
CA ILE A 500 17.93 24.87 23.50
C ILE A 500 18.78 24.07 22.52
N LEU A 501 18.49 24.13 21.22
CA LEU A 501 19.23 23.41 20.17
C LEU A 501 20.33 24.25 19.49
N GLY A 502 20.94 25.22 20.15
CA GLY A 502 22.10 25.99 19.67
C GLY A 502 22.02 26.53 18.22
N GLY A 503 22.64 27.66 17.92
CA GLY A 503 22.45 28.42 16.68
C GLY A 503 23.08 27.88 15.37
N SER A 504 23.63 26.66 15.30
CA SER A 504 24.27 26.14 14.08
C SER A 504 24.12 24.61 13.98
N LEU A 505 23.06 24.19 13.30
CA LEU A 505 22.94 22.82 12.74
C LEU A 505 23.01 22.88 11.23
#